data_fbae3d1cf34087d38fae87845d314415
#
_entry.id   fbae3d1cf34087d38fae87845d314415
#
_cell.length_a   1.000
_cell.length_b   1.000
_cell.length_c   1.000
_cell.angle_alpha   90.00
_cell.angle_beta   90.00
_cell.angle_gamma   90.00
#
_symmetry.space_group_name_H-M   'P 1'
#
loop_
_entity.id
_entity.type
_entity.pdbx_description
1 polymer ?
#
loop_
_entity_poly.entity_id
_entity_poly.type
_entity_poly.pdbx_seq_one_letter_code
_entity_poly.pdbx_strand_id
1 'polypeptide(L)'
;VCEERARFSRKNVKIDPSKLEEYRRQCGFEKSKYLPFTFPFLLTFPLQSALFLSDAYPYPVMGLVHIRNIITQHKQIPVDATLDTDCTLIGPEKVHNGDLFTFYTRMYMGDELVWECRSVLLKRGKKNPDMEKAPTLDVLENPERIVDWEVPALTGVKYALLGRDINPIHLLPFTARAFGFKRPIAHGMW
;
A
#
# COMPACT_ATOMS: atom_id res chain seq x y z
N VAL A 1 -14.60 -4.01 -17.75
CA VAL A 1 -13.53 -3.00 -17.57
C VAL A 1 -13.90 -2.20 -16.33
N CYS A 2 -13.05 -2.24 -15.29
CA CYS A 2 -13.28 -1.43 -14.08
C CYS A 2 -13.13 0.05 -14.42
N GLU A 3 -14.03 0.90 -13.90
CA GLU A 3 -14.08 2.31 -14.21
C GLU A 3 -13.08 3.12 -13.37
N GLU A 4 -12.40 4.08 -14.01
CA GLU A 4 -11.61 5.11 -13.32
C GLU A 4 -12.59 6.09 -12.65
N ARG A 5 -12.49 6.26 -11.32
CA ARG A 5 -13.42 7.11 -10.55
C ARG A 5 -12.87 8.49 -10.28
N ALA A 6 -11.59 8.58 -9.97
CA ALA A 6 -10.91 9.84 -9.70
C ALA A 6 -9.39 9.67 -9.83
N ARG A 7 -8.72 10.78 -10.13
CA ARG A 7 -7.26 10.88 -10.15
C ARG A 7 -6.81 12.14 -9.42
N PHE A 8 -5.84 11.97 -8.52
CA PHE A 8 -5.17 13.09 -7.86
C PHE A 8 -3.69 13.08 -8.20
N SER A 9 -3.08 14.26 -8.22
CA SER A 9 -1.66 14.41 -8.53
C SER A 9 -0.96 15.37 -7.57
N ARG A 10 0.34 15.20 -7.43
CA ARG A 10 1.23 16.12 -6.72
C ARG A 10 2.48 16.36 -7.58
N LYS A 11 2.89 17.59 -7.65
CA LYS A 11 4.09 18.03 -8.37
C LYS A 11 5.21 18.37 -7.39
N ASN A 12 6.45 18.24 -7.86
CA ASN A 12 7.65 18.64 -7.12
C ASN A 12 7.76 17.99 -5.73
N VAL A 13 7.46 16.70 -5.64
CA VAL A 13 7.59 15.93 -4.39
C VAL A 13 9.08 15.72 -4.11
N LYS A 14 9.56 16.31 -3.02
CA LYS A 14 10.93 16.13 -2.54
C LYS A 14 10.98 15.01 -1.50
N ILE A 15 12.11 14.33 -1.46
CA ILE A 15 12.38 13.28 -0.50
C ILE A 15 12.91 13.92 0.79
N ASP A 16 12.26 13.62 1.92
CA ASP A 16 12.74 13.98 3.24
C ASP A 16 13.85 13.01 3.67
N PRO A 17 15.11 13.48 3.82
CA PRO A 17 16.21 12.61 4.19
C PRO A 17 16.01 11.91 5.55
N SER A 18 15.41 12.59 6.52
CA SER A 18 15.19 12.02 7.85
C SER A 18 14.17 10.89 7.81
N LYS A 19 13.11 11.06 7.03
CA LYS A 19 12.09 10.03 6.79
C LYS A 19 12.67 8.82 6.02
N LEU A 20 13.55 9.07 5.06
CA LEU A 20 14.22 8.00 4.31
C LEU A 20 15.15 7.17 5.21
N GLU A 21 15.96 7.81 6.06
CA GLU A 21 16.85 7.10 6.99
C GLU A 21 16.04 6.29 8.02
N GLU A 22 14.96 6.84 8.55
CA GLU A 22 14.07 6.11 9.45
C GLU A 22 13.43 4.89 8.76
N TYR A 23 13.01 5.04 7.50
CA TYR A 23 12.48 3.93 6.71
C TYR A 23 13.51 2.82 6.52
N ARG A 24 14.73 3.19 6.15
CA ARG A 24 15.84 2.23 5.99
C ARG A 24 16.09 1.46 7.29
N ARG A 25 16.14 2.18 8.41
CA ARG A 25 16.34 1.58 9.72
C ARG A 25 15.21 0.61 10.12
N GLN A 26 13.96 0.97 9.84
CA GLN A 26 12.81 0.13 10.21
C GLN A 26 12.64 -1.10 9.30
N CYS A 27 12.98 -0.97 8.02
CA CYS A 27 12.77 -2.01 7.02
C CYS A 27 14.07 -2.77 6.64
N GLY A 28 15.20 -2.50 7.30
CA GLY A 28 16.45 -3.23 7.10
C GLY A 28 17.18 -2.91 5.79
N PHE A 29 16.94 -1.73 5.20
CA PHE A 29 17.65 -1.34 3.98
C PHE A 29 18.98 -0.65 4.27
N GLU A 30 20.01 -1.05 3.54
CA GLU A 30 21.31 -0.40 3.60
C GLU A 30 21.29 1.02 3.02
N LYS A 31 22.27 1.85 3.41
CA LYS A 31 22.45 3.18 2.87
C LYS A 31 22.89 3.10 1.40
N SER A 32 22.19 3.85 0.54
CA SER A 32 22.43 3.90 -0.89
C SER A 32 22.19 5.31 -1.42
N LYS A 33 22.76 5.64 -2.58
CA LYS A 33 22.44 6.86 -3.33
C LYS A 33 21.09 6.79 -4.03
N TYR A 34 20.42 5.65 -3.98
CA TYR A 34 19.09 5.43 -4.53
C TYR A 34 18.08 5.10 -3.44
N LEU A 35 16.81 5.36 -3.72
CA LEU A 35 15.69 4.97 -2.85
C LEU A 35 15.55 3.44 -2.82
N PRO A 36 15.17 2.84 -1.66
CA PRO A 36 14.61 1.51 -1.64
C PRO A 36 13.37 1.45 -2.54
N PHE A 37 13.22 0.37 -3.33
CA PHE A 37 12.17 0.28 -4.36
C PHE A 37 10.72 0.37 -3.80
N THR A 38 10.55 0.10 -2.52
CA THR A 38 9.26 0.21 -1.80
C THR A 38 9.04 1.58 -1.14
N PHE A 39 10.08 2.39 -0.95
CA PHE A 39 9.98 3.71 -0.30
C PHE A 39 9.04 4.69 -1.03
N PRO A 40 8.98 4.73 -2.38
CA PRO A 40 8.07 5.61 -3.11
C PRO A 40 6.60 5.45 -2.70
N PHE A 41 6.17 4.27 -2.23
CA PHE A 41 4.83 4.07 -1.70
C PHE A 41 4.47 5.05 -0.58
N LEU A 42 5.42 5.35 0.33
CA LEU A 42 5.21 6.31 1.42
C LEU A 42 5.01 7.75 0.93
N LEU A 43 5.63 8.09 -0.20
CA LEU A 43 5.50 9.43 -0.81
C LEU A 43 4.13 9.61 -1.45
N THR A 44 3.50 8.52 -1.89
CA THR A 44 2.21 8.51 -2.59
C THR A 44 1.02 8.32 -1.66
N PHE A 45 1.23 7.81 -0.45
CA PHE A 45 0.17 7.53 0.51
C PHE A 45 -0.75 8.74 0.80
N PRO A 46 -0.27 10.00 0.84
CA PRO A 46 -1.14 11.17 0.96
C PRO A 46 -2.17 11.30 -0.19
N LEU A 47 -1.83 10.89 -1.42
CA LEU A 47 -2.78 10.90 -2.54
C LEU A 47 -3.83 9.79 -2.37
N GLN A 48 -3.42 8.60 -1.95
CA GLN A 48 -4.35 7.51 -1.65
C GLN A 48 -5.30 7.92 -0.52
N SER A 49 -4.78 8.55 0.54
CA SER A 49 -5.59 9.05 1.65
C SER A 49 -6.60 10.11 1.19
N ALA A 50 -6.19 11.03 0.32
CA ALA A 50 -7.10 12.05 -0.23
C ALA A 50 -8.21 11.40 -1.09
N LEU A 51 -7.89 10.38 -1.88
CA LEU A 51 -8.88 9.62 -2.65
C LEU A 51 -9.87 8.87 -1.74
N PHE A 52 -9.41 8.28 -0.64
CA PHE A 52 -10.29 7.65 0.36
C PHE A 52 -11.27 8.63 1.02
N LEU A 53 -10.87 9.89 1.18
CA LEU A 53 -11.66 10.95 1.80
C LEU A 53 -12.54 11.72 0.79
N SER A 54 -12.45 11.39 -0.50
CA SER A 54 -13.25 12.01 -1.55
C SER A 54 -14.55 11.25 -1.80
N ASP A 55 -15.52 11.92 -2.44
CA ASP A 55 -16.78 11.30 -2.87
C ASP A 55 -16.61 10.17 -3.90
N ALA A 56 -15.41 10.05 -4.48
CA ALA A 56 -15.09 8.96 -5.39
C ALA A 56 -15.00 7.59 -4.70
N TYR A 57 -14.74 7.56 -3.39
CA TYR A 57 -14.71 6.33 -2.60
C TYR A 57 -15.99 6.21 -1.75
N PRO A 58 -16.93 5.30 -2.10
CA PRO A 58 -18.30 5.32 -1.56
C PRO A 58 -18.47 4.59 -0.22
N TYR A 59 -17.37 4.15 0.43
CA TYR A 59 -17.45 3.35 1.65
C TYR A 59 -16.64 3.96 2.81
N PRO A 60 -16.98 3.60 4.05
CA PRO A 60 -16.08 3.88 5.17
C PRO A 60 -14.71 3.23 4.95
N VAL A 61 -13.64 3.97 5.20
CA VAL A 61 -12.24 3.52 5.02
C VAL A 61 -11.89 2.38 5.99
N MET A 62 -12.60 2.32 7.13
CA MET A 62 -12.37 1.31 8.16
C MET A 62 -12.70 -0.10 7.68
N GLY A 63 -11.84 -1.07 8.02
CA GLY A 63 -12.03 -2.48 7.68
C GLY A 63 -11.62 -2.88 6.27
N LEU A 64 -10.93 -1.99 5.55
CA LEU A 64 -10.24 -2.36 4.31
C LEU A 64 -9.08 -3.29 4.58
N VAL A 65 -8.89 -4.23 3.69
CA VAL A 65 -7.75 -5.17 3.73
C VAL A 65 -6.93 -5.02 2.45
N HIS A 66 -5.66 -4.70 2.60
CA HIS A 66 -4.71 -4.68 1.48
C HIS A 66 -4.39 -6.14 1.10
N ILE A 67 -4.86 -6.59 -0.06
CA ILE A 67 -4.76 -8.00 -0.47
C ILE A 67 -3.69 -8.25 -1.52
N ARG A 68 -3.30 -7.23 -2.28
CA ARG A 68 -2.25 -7.34 -3.31
C ARG A 68 -1.56 -6.01 -3.51
N ASN A 69 -0.25 -6.07 -3.71
CA ASN A 69 0.54 -4.92 -4.12
C ASN A 69 1.52 -5.35 -5.23
N ILE A 70 1.50 -4.64 -6.34
CA ILE A 70 2.39 -4.88 -7.48
C ILE A 70 3.16 -3.60 -7.73
N ILE A 71 4.48 -3.67 -7.56
CA ILE A 71 5.40 -2.55 -7.78
C ILE A 71 6.27 -2.87 -8.99
N THR A 72 6.34 -1.91 -9.92
CA THR A 72 7.29 -1.93 -11.03
C THR A 72 8.20 -0.71 -10.92
N GLN A 73 9.48 -0.93 -10.78
CA GLN A 73 10.49 0.11 -10.83
C GLN A 73 11.17 0.06 -12.19
N HIS A 74 10.93 1.09 -13.01
CA HIS A 74 11.49 1.20 -14.36
C HIS A 74 12.92 1.76 -14.32
N LYS A 75 13.19 2.63 -13.33
CA LYS A 75 14.51 3.27 -13.15
C LYS A 75 14.81 3.49 -11.67
N GLN A 76 16.06 3.37 -11.29
CA GLN A 76 16.50 3.72 -9.94
C GLN A 76 16.31 5.22 -9.68
N ILE A 77 15.73 5.55 -8.53
CA ILE A 77 15.41 6.93 -8.16
C ILE A 77 16.48 7.44 -7.20
N PRO A 78 17.25 8.49 -7.56
CA PRO A 78 18.22 9.12 -6.68
C PRO A 78 17.56 9.69 -5.41
N VAL A 79 18.29 9.72 -4.29
CA VAL A 79 17.76 10.21 -3.00
C VAL A 79 17.48 11.71 -2.98
N ASP A 80 18.05 12.46 -3.92
CA ASP A 80 17.88 13.91 -4.10
C ASP A 80 16.92 14.27 -5.24
N ALA A 81 16.27 13.27 -5.85
CA ALA A 81 15.34 13.49 -6.95
C ALA A 81 14.13 14.33 -6.53
N THR A 82 13.63 15.11 -7.47
CA THR A 82 12.31 15.74 -7.39
C THR A 82 11.36 14.97 -8.29
N LEU A 83 10.21 14.58 -7.76
CA LEU A 83 9.28 13.65 -8.40
C LEU A 83 7.91 14.28 -8.59
N ASP A 84 7.30 13.97 -9.71
CA ASP A 84 5.87 14.17 -9.90
C ASP A 84 5.15 12.84 -9.68
N THR A 85 3.95 12.87 -9.11
CA THR A 85 3.19 11.66 -8.86
C THR A 85 1.71 11.86 -9.11
N ASP A 86 1.06 10.84 -9.61
CA ASP A 86 -0.40 10.73 -9.66
C ASP A 86 -0.87 9.40 -9.05
N CYS A 87 -2.12 9.40 -8.58
CA CYS A 87 -2.80 8.22 -8.10
C CYS A 87 -4.22 8.21 -8.63
N THR A 88 -4.61 7.11 -9.25
CA THR A 88 -5.94 6.88 -9.82
C THR A 88 -6.68 5.84 -8.99
N LEU A 89 -7.91 6.13 -8.59
CA LEU A 89 -8.83 5.18 -7.97
C LEU A 89 -9.64 4.48 -9.06
N ILE A 90 -9.58 3.15 -9.10
CA ILE A 90 -10.28 2.29 -10.05
C ILE A 90 -11.19 1.33 -9.28
N GLY A 91 -12.39 1.08 -9.77
CA GLY A 91 -13.36 0.14 -9.16
C GLY A 91 -14.71 0.80 -8.85
N PRO A 92 -15.63 0.14 -8.10
CA PRO A 92 -15.42 -1.19 -7.51
C PRO A 92 -15.51 -2.33 -8.53
N GLU A 93 -14.70 -3.37 -8.29
CA GLU A 93 -14.89 -4.67 -8.91
C GLU A 93 -15.56 -5.61 -7.91
N LYS A 94 -16.72 -6.14 -8.28
CA LYS A 94 -17.49 -7.06 -7.43
C LYS A 94 -16.83 -8.42 -7.39
N VAL A 95 -16.62 -8.96 -6.18
CA VAL A 95 -16.07 -10.30 -5.97
C VAL A 95 -16.90 -11.06 -4.93
N HIS A 96 -16.65 -12.38 -4.81
CA HIS A 96 -17.41 -13.25 -3.90
C HIS A 96 -17.56 -12.71 -2.47
N ASN A 97 -16.58 -12.04 -1.91
CA ASN A 97 -16.53 -11.61 -0.51
C ASN A 97 -16.49 -10.09 -0.31
N GLY A 98 -16.86 -9.31 -1.35
CA GLY A 98 -16.94 -7.86 -1.25
C GLY A 98 -16.63 -7.12 -2.54
N ASP A 99 -16.01 -5.96 -2.40
CA ASP A 99 -15.65 -5.07 -3.48
C ASP A 99 -14.16 -4.78 -3.49
N LEU A 100 -13.52 -4.92 -4.66
CA LEU A 100 -12.12 -4.57 -4.86
C LEU A 100 -12.02 -3.12 -5.37
N PHE A 101 -11.02 -2.43 -4.84
CA PHE A 101 -10.57 -1.13 -5.33
C PHE A 101 -9.08 -1.21 -5.63
N THR A 102 -8.67 -0.63 -6.76
CA THR A 102 -7.27 -0.52 -7.13
C THR A 102 -6.85 0.94 -7.08
N PHE A 103 -5.79 1.22 -6.31
CA PHE A 103 -5.07 2.48 -6.38
C PHE A 103 -3.88 2.29 -7.30
N TYR A 104 -3.97 2.88 -8.49
CA TYR A 104 -2.89 2.86 -9.46
C TYR A 104 -2.08 4.14 -9.35
N THR A 105 -0.89 4.02 -8.83
CA THR A 105 0.00 5.13 -8.54
C THR A 105 1.19 5.12 -9.47
N ARG A 106 1.59 6.29 -9.99
CA ARG A 106 2.73 6.46 -10.88
C ARG A 106 3.61 7.59 -10.39
N MET A 107 4.91 7.45 -10.59
CA MET A 107 5.90 8.49 -10.31
C MET A 107 6.78 8.76 -11.51
N TYR A 108 7.03 10.04 -11.71
CA TYR A 108 7.79 10.56 -12.84
C TYR A 108 8.98 11.39 -12.34
N MET A 109 10.08 11.30 -13.05
CA MET A 109 11.24 12.18 -12.94
C MET A 109 11.34 12.99 -14.24
N GLY A 110 10.92 14.25 -14.22
CA GLY A 110 10.55 14.96 -15.43
C GLY A 110 9.36 14.28 -16.12
N ASP A 111 9.51 13.96 -17.41
CA ASP A 111 8.46 13.27 -18.19
C ASP A 111 8.62 11.74 -18.20
N GLU A 112 9.67 11.21 -17.56
CA GLU A 112 9.98 9.78 -17.53
C GLU A 112 9.25 9.07 -16.40
N LEU A 113 8.45 8.03 -16.72
CA LEU A 113 7.87 7.13 -15.74
C LEU A 113 8.98 6.26 -15.12
N VAL A 114 9.25 6.45 -13.83
CA VAL A 114 10.33 5.75 -13.13
C VAL A 114 9.83 4.67 -12.18
N TRP A 115 8.57 4.79 -11.70
CA TRP A 115 8.01 3.84 -10.75
C TRP A 115 6.48 3.83 -10.83
N GLU A 116 5.90 2.66 -10.65
CA GLU A 116 4.45 2.52 -10.55
C GLU A 116 4.06 1.43 -9.55
N CYS A 117 2.84 1.56 -9.01
CA CYS A 117 2.30 0.64 -8.02
C CYS A 117 0.80 0.45 -8.21
N ARG A 118 0.37 -0.80 -8.15
CA ARG A 118 -1.06 -1.18 -8.10
C ARG A 118 -1.35 -1.80 -6.75
N SER A 119 -2.02 -1.05 -5.89
CA SER A 119 -2.47 -1.50 -4.57
C SER A 119 -3.92 -1.91 -4.65
N VAL A 120 -4.22 -3.20 -4.43
CA VAL A 120 -5.58 -3.74 -4.46
C VAL A 120 -6.07 -3.94 -3.03
N LEU A 121 -7.19 -3.30 -2.72
CA LEU A 121 -7.82 -3.35 -1.42
C LEU A 121 -9.19 -3.98 -1.52
N LEU A 122 -9.50 -4.85 -0.56
CA LEU A 122 -10.80 -5.49 -0.43
C LEU A 122 -11.63 -4.77 0.65
N LYS A 123 -12.75 -4.23 0.25
CA LYS A 123 -13.84 -3.88 1.17
C LYS A 123 -14.71 -5.11 1.38
N ARG A 124 -14.57 -5.75 2.54
CA ARG A 124 -15.36 -6.94 2.88
C ARG A 124 -16.86 -6.61 2.88
N GLY A 125 -17.63 -7.50 2.26
CA GLY A 125 -19.08 -7.41 2.14
C GLY A 125 -19.76 -8.75 2.41
N LYS A 126 -21.04 -8.84 2.10
CA LYS A 126 -21.77 -10.11 2.14
C LYS A 126 -21.21 -11.04 1.05
N LYS A 127 -21.12 -12.33 1.38
CA LYS A 127 -20.71 -13.33 0.40
C LYS A 127 -21.74 -13.43 -0.72
N ASN A 128 -21.27 -13.40 -1.97
CA ASN A 128 -22.08 -13.65 -3.14
C ASN A 128 -21.53 -14.89 -3.86
N PRO A 129 -22.23 -16.02 -3.81
CA PRO A 129 -21.77 -17.28 -4.41
C PRO A 129 -21.67 -17.24 -5.94
N ASP A 130 -22.39 -16.29 -6.58
CA ASP A 130 -22.40 -16.15 -8.04
C ASP A 130 -21.20 -15.36 -8.58
N MET A 131 -20.40 -14.79 -7.68
CA MET A 131 -19.21 -14.03 -8.05
C MET A 131 -17.91 -14.84 -7.83
N GLU A 132 -16.94 -14.57 -8.69
CA GLU A 132 -15.60 -15.12 -8.55
C GLU A 132 -14.93 -14.65 -7.25
N LYS A 133 -14.07 -15.49 -6.71
CA LYS A 133 -13.23 -15.12 -5.56
C LYS A 133 -12.24 -14.04 -6.00
N ALA A 134 -11.87 -13.16 -5.06
CA ALA A 134 -10.77 -12.23 -5.29
C ALA A 134 -9.53 -13.00 -5.76
N PRO A 135 -8.79 -12.48 -6.76
CA PRO A 135 -7.60 -13.14 -7.27
C PRO A 135 -6.62 -13.44 -6.12
N THR A 136 -6.22 -14.68 -5.99
CA THR A 136 -5.16 -15.10 -5.06
C THR A 136 -3.86 -15.30 -5.83
N LEU A 137 -2.74 -15.20 -5.13
CA LEU A 137 -1.47 -15.64 -5.69
C LEU A 137 -1.51 -17.17 -5.84
N ASP A 138 -0.85 -17.68 -6.87
CA ASP A 138 -0.63 -19.13 -7.00
C ASP A 138 0.14 -19.61 -5.79
N VAL A 139 -0.42 -20.60 -5.09
CA VAL A 139 0.24 -21.22 -3.94
C VAL A 139 1.18 -22.28 -4.50
N LEU A 140 2.46 -22.16 -4.21
CA LEU A 140 3.43 -23.22 -4.51
C LEU A 140 3.04 -24.48 -3.73
N GLU A 141 2.94 -25.62 -4.41
CA GLU A 141 2.57 -26.90 -3.78
C GLU A 141 3.57 -27.32 -2.69
N ASN A 142 4.86 -27.05 -2.92
CA ASN A 142 5.94 -27.35 -1.98
C ASN A 142 6.90 -26.14 -1.88
N PRO A 143 6.55 -25.07 -1.14
CA PRO A 143 7.43 -23.93 -1.00
C PRO A 143 8.66 -24.32 -0.17
N GLU A 144 9.85 -24.10 -0.72
CA GLU A 144 11.07 -24.18 0.09
C GLU A 144 11.07 -23.04 1.11
N ARG A 145 11.41 -23.38 2.36
CA ARG A 145 11.60 -22.41 3.42
C ARG A 145 12.93 -21.70 3.22
N ILE A 146 12.88 -20.45 2.72
CA ILE A 146 14.07 -19.69 2.39
C ILE A 146 14.58 -18.93 3.62
N VAL A 147 13.68 -18.27 4.36
CA VAL A 147 14.02 -17.44 5.52
C VAL A 147 12.84 -17.31 6.48
N ASP A 148 13.15 -17.17 7.76
CA ASP A 148 12.19 -16.77 8.79
C ASP A 148 12.51 -15.36 9.27
N TRP A 149 11.48 -14.56 9.41
CA TRP A 149 11.58 -13.24 10.02
C TRP A 149 10.79 -13.18 11.31
N GLU A 150 11.43 -12.70 12.34
CA GLU A 150 10.72 -12.31 13.55
C GLU A 150 10.20 -10.87 13.37
N VAL A 151 8.88 -10.69 13.55
CA VAL A 151 8.26 -9.37 13.52
C VAL A 151 8.22 -8.83 14.94
N PRO A 152 9.06 -7.83 15.29
CA PRO A 152 9.12 -7.28 16.63
C PRO A 152 7.78 -6.70 17.08
N ALA A 153 7.52 -6.73 18.39
CA ALA A 153 6.39 -6.03 18.97
C ALA A 153 6.42 -4.53 18.60
N LEU A 154 5.26 -3.94 18.36
CA LEU A 154 5.11 -2.53 17.95
C LEU A 154 5.60 -2.18 16.54
N THR A 155 6.02 -3.14 15.72
CA THR A 155 6.39 -2.88 14.31
C THR A 155 5.26 -2.14 13.57
N GLY A 156 4.01 -2.58 13.75
CA GLY A 156 2.85 -1.92 13.17
C GLY A 156 2.72 -0.46 13.60
N VAL A 157 2.91 -0.16 14.89
CA VAL A 157 2.85 1.21 15.42
C VAL A 157 3.98 2.07 14.85
N LYS A 158 5.21 1.56 14.85
CA LYS A 158 6.37 2.29 14.33
C LYS A 158 6.22 2.62 12.84
N TYR A 159 5.78 1.63 12.05
CA TYR A 159 5.55 1.84 10.62
C TYR A 159 4.35 2.77 10.37
N ALA A 160 3.28 2.69 11.19
CA ALA A 160 2.15 3.63 11.10
C ALA A 160 2.58 5.10 11.27
N LEU A 161 3.46 5.36 12.22
CA LEU A 161 4.01 6.71 12.44
C LEU A 161 4.83 7.20 11.23
N LEU A 162 5.62 6.32 10.64
CA LEU A 162 6.45 6.61 9.48
C LEU A 162 5.60 6.79 8.21
N GLY A 163 4.70 5.85 7.93
CA GLY A 163 3.87 5.81 6.72
C GLY A 163 2.60 6.64 6.79
N ARG A 164 2.22 7.09 8.00
CA ARG A 164 0.92 7.72 8.30
C ARG A 164 -0.29 6.83 8.02
N ASP A 165 -0.08 5.53 7.95
CA ASP A 165 -1.14 4.53 7.86
C ASP A 165 -1.54 4.10 9.27
N ILE A 166 -2.54 4.78 9.81
CA ILE A 166 -3.05 4.57 11.18
C ILE A 166 -4.20 3.54 11.24
N ASN A 167 -4.30 2.64 10.25
CA ASN A 167 -5.35 1.62 10.27
C ASN A 167 -5.26 0.80 11.58
N PRO A 168 -6.34 0.74 12.37
CA PRO A 168 -6.34 0.14 13.70
C PRO A 168 -5.92 -1.34 13.76
N ILE A 169 -6.02 -2.07 12.64
CA ILE A 169 -5.61 -3.48 12.56
C ILE A 169 -4.10 -3.68 12.80
N HIS A 170 -3.30 -2.62 12.66
CA HIS A 170 -1.85 -2.64 12.82
C HIS A 170 -1.36 -2.14 14.19
N LEU A 171 -2.25 -1.52 14.99
CA LEU A 171 -1.82 -0.73 16.14
C LEU A 171 -1.82 -1.54 17.44
N LEU A 172 -2.99 -1.87 17.95
CA LEU A 172 -3.13 -2.46 19.28
C LEU A 172 -3.99 -3.73 19.27
N PRO A 173 -3.79 -4.66 20.22
CA PRO A 173 -4.53 -5.92 20.25
C PRO A 173 -6.05 -5.76 20.30
N PHE A 174 -6.56 -4.78 21.06
CA PHE A 174 -8.01 -4.57 21.18
C PHE A 174 -8.59 -3.96 19.90
N THR A 175 -7.86 -3.06 19.22
CA THR A 175 -8.30 -2.50 17.94
C THR A 175 -8.27 -3.55 16.83
N ALA A 176 -7.22 -4.38 16.77
CA ALA A 176 -7.14 -5.46 15.79
C ALA A 176 -8.28 -6.48 15.97
N ARG A 177 -8.63 -6.84 17.23
CA ARG A 177 -9.75 -7.75 17.53
C ARG A 177 -11.10 -7.22 17.09
N ALA A 178 -11.34 -5.91 17.20
CA ALA A 178 -12.57 -5.28 16.72
C ALA A 178 -12.79 -5.48 15.20
N PHE A 179 -11.71 -5.73 14.43
CA PHE A 179 -11.74 -6.03 13.00
C PHE A 179 -11.53 -7.52 12.66
N GLY A 180 -11.62 -8.42 13.66
CA GLY A 180 -11.56 -9.87 13.46
C GLY A 180 -10.15 -10.47 13.39
N PHE A 181 -9.11 -9.71 13.78
CA PHE A 181 -7.73 -10.21 13.86
C PHE A 181 -7.42 -10.62 15.32
N LYS A 182 -6.78 -11.78 15.52
CA LYS A 182 -6.39 -12.25 16.85
C LYS A 182 -5.36 -11.33 17.54
N ARG A 183 -4.51 -10.68 16.76
CA ARG A 183 -3.44 -9.74 17.17
C ARG A 183 -3.19 -8.72 16.06
N PRO A 184 -2.49 -7.61 16.36
CA PRO A 184 -2.06 -6.68 15.31
C PRO A 184 -1.23 -7.40 14.26
N ILE A 185 -1.44 -7.01 13.01
CA ILE A 185 -0.67 -7.51 11.85
C ILE A 185 0.31 -6.43 11.39
N ALA A 186 1.45 -6.81 10.82
CA ALA A 186 2.35 -5.87 10.19
C ALA A 186 1.69 -5.23 8.97
N HIS A 187 2.11 -4.02 8.60
CA HIS A 187 1.71 -3.43 7.32
C HIS A 187 2.31 -4.25 6.18
N GLY A 188 1.56 -4.48 5.12
CA GLY A 188 2.03 -5.24 3.97
C GLY A 188 3.19 -4.57 3.21
N MET A 189 3.49 -3.32 3.55
CA MET A 189 4.58 -2.54 2.95
C MET A 189 5.80 -2.35 3.86
N TRP A 190 5.80 -3.00 5.03
CA TRP A 190 6.95 -3.05 5.95
C TRP A 190 7.99 -4.05 5.51
#